data_dac87b734cdffdfe26110840e4133261
#
_entry.id   dac87b734cdffdfe26110840e4133261
#
_cell.length_a   1.000
_cell.length_b   1.000
_cell.length_c   1.000
_cell.angle_alpha   90.00
_cell.angle_beta   90.00
_cell.angle_gamma   90.00
#
_symmetry.space_group_name_H-M   'P 1'
#
loop_
_entity.id
_entity.type
_entity.pdbx_description
1 polymer ?
#
loop_
_entity_poly.entity_id
_entity_poly.type
_entity_poly.pdbx_seq_one_letter_code
_entity_poly.pdbx_strand_id
1 'polypeptide(L)'
;YLSGNTEDSPRNYFWYPDDEGQFVAARYQDWKLVFKENRAETMDLWREPFVELRAPLLFNMRRDPFERAQHNSNTYNDWWMDSTGFIFPPVAGLLAQFIMTMEEYPPSQRAGSWNVGKMMEQLQTGHGR
;
A
#
# COMPACT_ATOMS: atom_id res chain seq x y z
N TYR A 1 -13.88 20.09 -6.82
CA TYR A 1 -13.27 19.34 -7.90
C TYR A 1 -14.33 18.79 -8.87
N LEU A 2 -15.19 17.88 -8.43
CA LEU A 2 -16.23 17.29 -9.30
C LEU A 2 -17.26 18.31 -9.80
N SER A 3 -17.51 19.36 -9.06
CA SER A 3 -18.39 20.46 -9.47
C SER A 3 -17.73 21.49 -10.39
N GLY A 4 -16.42 21.35 -10.68
CA GLY A 4 -15.65 22.29 -11.50
C GLY A 4 -15.18 23.54 -10.77
N ASN A 5 -15.38 23.66 -9.46
CA ASN A 5 -14.95 24.84 -8.69
C ASN A 5 -13.45 24.89 -8.42
N THR A 6 -12.77 23.75 -8.55
CA THR A 6 -11.31 23.61 -8.42
C THR A 6 -10.78 22.73 -9.54
N GLU A 7 -9.63 23.10 -10.10
CA GLU A 7 -8.99 22.31 -11.19
C GLU A 7 -8.34 21.03 -10.66
N ASP A 8 -7.74 21.10 -9.48
CA ASP A 8 -7.03 19.98 -8.88
C ASP A 8 -7.85 19.25 -7.81
N SER A 9 -7.56 17.95 -7.67
CA SER A 9 -8.15 17.15 -6.60
C SER A 9 -7.64 17.64 -5.24
N PRO A 10 -8.52 17.80 -4.25
CA PRO A 10 -8.12 18.18 -2.89
C PRO A 10 -7.25 17.11 -2.20
N ARG A 11 -7.27 15.88 -2.71
CA ARG A 11 -6.46 14.78 -2.20
C ARG A 11 -5.36 14.45 -3.21
N ASN A 12 -4.12 14.67 -2.81
CA ASN A 12 -2.92 14.39 -3.60
C ASN A 12 -2.18 13.12 -3.18
N TYR A 13 -2.72 12.36 -2.22
CA TYR A 13 -2.14 11.11 -1.73
C TYR A 13 -3.21 10.03 -1.56
N PHE A 14 -2.78 8.76 -1.60
CA PHE A 14 -3.64 7.60 -1.37
C PHE A 14 -2.84 6.46 -0.75
N TRP A 15 -3.44 5.76 0.21
CA TRP A 15 -2.88 4.60 0.88
C TRP A 15 -3.58 3.33 0.42
N TYR A 16 -2.81 2.30 0.17
CA TYR A 16 -3.31 0.97 -0.21
C TYR A 16 -3.09 0.03 0.96
N PRO A 17 -4.08 -0.21 1.83
CA PRO A 17 -3.99 -1.21 2.88
C PRO A 17 -4.26 -2.61 2.33
N ASP A 18 -3.67 -3.62 2.97
CA ASP A 18 -4.07 -5.00 2.78
C ASP A 18 -5.28 -5.35 3.68
N ASP A 19 -5.74 -6.60 3.60
CA ASP A 19 -6.85 -7.11 4.39
C ASP A 19 -6.51 -7.25 5.89
N GLU A 20 -5.25 -7.13 6.27
CA GLU A 20 -4.79 -7.06 7.66
C GLU A 20 -4.63 -5.62 8.18
N GLY A 21 -4.93 -4.63 7.36
CA GLY A 21 -4.79 -3.22 7.70
C GLY A 21 -3.35 -2.71 7.64
N GLN A 22 -2.43 -3.46 7.03
CA GLN A 22 -1.06 -3.03 6.83
C GLN A 22 -0.92 -2.31 5.49
N PHE A 23 0.04 -1.39 5.39
CA PHE A 23 0.27 -0.65 4.15
C PHE A 23 1.01 -1.49 3.13
N VAL A 24 0.40 -1.69 1.98
CA VAL A 24 0.99 -2.35 0.81
C VAL A 24 1.69 -1.34 -0.08
N ALA A 25 1.06 -0.20 -0.31
CA ALA A 25 1.58 0.85 -1.15
C ALA A 25 1.10 2.23 -0.71
N ALA A 26 1.78 3.25 -1.21
CA ALA A 26 1.41 4.65 -1.05
C ALA A 26 1.48 5.37 -2.39
N ARG A 27 0.51 6.22 -2.68
CA ARG A 27 0.54 7.12 -3.83
C ARG A 27 0.65 8.57 -3.35
N TYR A 28 1.54 9.31 -3.98
CA TYR A 28 1.70 10.74 -3.79
C TYR A 28 1.76 11.41 -5.16
N GLN A 29 0.74 12.20 -5.50
CA GLN A 29 0.57 12.77 -6.84
C GLN A 29 0.63 11.70 -7.94
N ASP A 30 1.58 11.77 -8.85
CA ASP A 30 1.80 10.80 -9.94
C ASP A 30 2.71 9.63 -9.53
N TRP A 31 3.23 9.64 -8.32
CA TRP A 31 4.19 8.64 -7.84
C TRP A 31 3.53 7.59 -6.98
N LYS A 32 3.92 6.33 -7.14
CA LYS A 32 3.49 5.21 -6.30
C LYS A 32 4.69 4.47 -5.76
N LEU A 33 4.71 4.31 -4.44
CA LEU A 33 5.66 3.46 -3.71
C LEU A 33 4.96 2.18 -3.31
N VAL A 34 5.59 1.04 -3.59
CA VAL A 34 5.08 -0.29 -3.25
C VAL A 34 6.01 -0.92 -2.22
N PHE A 35 5.47 -1.23 -1.03
CA PHE A 35 6.22 -1.81 0.08
C PHE A 35 6.09 -3.33 0.16
N LYS A 36 4.95 -3.85 -0.29
CA LYS A 36 4.66 -5.28 -0.33
C LYS A 36 4.07 -5.66 -1.67
N GLU A 37 4.37 -6.85 -2.15
CA GLU A 37 3.80 -7.38 -3.38
C GLU A 37 3.32 -8.82 -3.19
N ASN A 38 2.28 -9.22 -3.93
CA ASN A 38 1.89 -10.60 -4.06
C ASN A 38 2.45 -11.13 -5.39
N ARG A 39 3.36 -12.11 -5.30
CA ARG A 39 4.06 -12.70 -6.45
C ARG A 39 3.32 -13.88 -7.07
N ALA A 40 2.20 -14.26 -6.46
CA ALA A 40 1.39 -15.36 -6.96
C ALA A 40 0.62 -14.96 -8.22
N GLU A 41 0.27 -15.96 -9.00
CA GLU A 41 -0.52 -15.80 -10.22
C GLU A 41 -1.81 -16.61 -10.10
N THR A 42 -2.82 -16.20 -10.85
CA THR A 42 -4.11 -16.88 -10.93
C THR A 42 -4.79 -17.07 -9.56
N MET A 43 -5.27 -18.26 -9.26
CA MET A 43 -5.97 -18.57 -8.00
C MET A 43 -5.07 -18.51 -6.77
N ASP A 44 -3.76 -18.61 -6.92
CA ASP A 44 -2.82 -18.53 -5.81
C ASP A 44 -2.76 -17.13 -5.18
N LEU A 45 -3.22 -16.08 -5.88
CA LEU A 45 -3.41 -14.75 -5.33
C LEU A 45 -4.28 -14.73 -4.06
N TRP A 46 -5.20 -15.67 -3.92
CA TRP A 46 -6.08 -15.80 -2.77
C TRP A 46 -5.46 -16.57 -1.60
N ARG A 47 -4.42 -17.34 -1.86
CA ARG A 47 -3.78 -18.23 -0.87
C ARG A 47 -2.43 -17.71 -0.40
N GLU A 48 -1.68 -17.08 -1.30
CA GLU A 48 -0.34 -16.62 -1.00
C GLU A 48 -0.35 -15.26 -0.29
N PRO A 49 0.45 -15.06 0.75
CA PRO A 49 0.56 -13.80 1.46
C PRO A 49 1.32 -12.75 0.64
N PHE A 50 1.15 -11.49 1.01
CA PHE A 50 2.02 -10.42 0.54
C PHE A 50 3.44 -10.60 1.05
N VAL A 51 4.41 -10.39 0.18
CA VAL A 51 5.84 -10.41 0.50
C VAL A 51 6.29 -8.99 0.79
N GLU A 52 6.92 -8.77 1.93
CA GLU A 52 7.51 -7.49 2.27
C GLU A 52 8.80 -7.26 1.49
N LEU A 53 8.91 -6.11 0.84
CA LEU A 53 10.08 -5.73 0.07
C LEU A 53 11.13 -5.07 0.99
N ARG A 54 12.39 -5.42 0.81
CA ARG A 54 13.51 -4.78 1.54
C ARG A 54 13.74 -3.35 1.11
N ALA A 55 13.44 -3.05 -0.16
CA ALA A 55 13.44 -1.72 -0.73
C ALA A 55 12.12 -1.54 -1.50
N PRO A 56 11.40 -0.43 -1.31
CA PRO A 56 10.13 -0.23 -1.99
C PRO A 56 10.33 -0.06 -3.49
N LEU A 57 9.35 -0.53 -4.28
CA LEU A 57 9.28 -0.22 -5.70
C LEU A 57 8.74 1.19 -5.90
N LEU A 58 9.24 1.87 -6.91
CA LEU A 58 8.81 3.21 -7.27
C LEU A 58 8.29 3.22 -8.70
N PHE A 59 7.10 3.80 -8.91
CA PHE A 59 6.49 3.97 -10.20
C PHE A 59 6.01 5.40 -10.40
N ASN A 60 6.12 5.90 -11.63
CA ASN A 60 5.44 7.11 -12.05
C ASN A 60 4.18 6.70 -12.80
N MET A 61 3.01 6.86 -12.18
CA MET A 61 1.73 6.35 -12.70
C MET A 61 1.28 7.02 -13.99
N ARG A 62 1.78 8.22 -14.28
CA ARG A 62 1.50 8.91 -15.53
C ARG A 62 2.29 8.33 -16.70
N ARG A 63 3.56 7.94 -16.45
CA ARG A 63 4.46 7.37 -17.48
C ARG A 63 4.34 5.86 -17.61
N ASP A 64 4.03 5.19 -16.52
CA ASP A 64 3.91 3.74 -16.43
C ASP A 64 2.65 3.34 -15.65
N PRO A 65 1.46 3.52 -16.25
CA PRO A 65 0.19 3.22 -15.57
C PRO A 65 -0.02 1.74 -15.26
N PHE A 66 0.71 0.84 -15.92
CA PHE A 66 0.63 -0.60 -15.72
C PHE A 66 1.74 -1.16 -14.82
N GLU A 67 2.57 -0.30 -14.24
CA GLU A 67 3.63 -0.70 -13.28
C GLU A 67 4.59 -1.76 -13.82
N ARG A 68 5.02 -1.60 -15.09
CA ARG A 68 5.90 -2.56 -15.78
C ARG A 68 7.37 -2.17 -15.82
N ALA A 69 7.73 -0.97 -15.36
CA ALA A 69 9.07 -0.43 -15.50
C ALA A 69 10.14 -1.34 -14.88
N GLN A 70 9.87 -1.98 -13.75
CA GLN A 70 10.80 -2.89 -13.09
C GLN A 70 11.15 -4.13 -13.92
N HIS A 71 10.25 -4.58 -14.80
CA HIS A 71 10.44 -5.76 -15.64
C HIS A 71 10.93 -5.42 -17.05
N ASN A 72 10.54 -4.26 -17.58
CA ASN A 72 10.71 -3.91 -18.98
C ASN A 72 11.82 -2.86 -19.22
N SER A 73 12.28 -2.19 -18.16
CA SER A 73 13.31 -1.15 -18.27
C SER A 73 14.67 -1.65 -17.79
N ASN A 74 15.69 -1.54 -18.65
CA ASN A 74 17.06 -1.87 -18.28
C ASN A 74 17.69 -0.85 -17.33
N THR A 75 17.11 0.36 -17.23
CA THR A 75 17.63 1.47 -16.43
C THR A 75 16.78 1.75 -15.19
N TYR A 76 15.88 0.83 -14.82
CA TYR A 76 14.98 1.02 -13.69
C TYR A 76 15.72 1.29 -12.37
N ASN A 77 16.77 0.56 -12.08
CA ASN A 77 17.53 0.71 -10.84
C ASN A 77 18.23 2.08 -10.77
N ASP A 78 18.79 2.56 -11.86
CA ASP A 78 19.43 3.88 -11.92
C ASP A 78 18.40 4.99 -11.71
N TRP A 79 17.28 4.90 -12.39
CA TRP A 79 16.16 5.83 -12.22
C TRP A 79 15.59 5.80 -10.80
N TRP A 80 15.48 4.61 -10.19
CA TRP A 80 15.04 4.45 -8.81
C TRP A 80 15.98 5.16 -7.84
N MET A 81 17.28 4.96 -7.97
CA MET A 81 18.29 5.61 -7.13
C MET A 81 18.23 7.15 -7.22
N ASP A 82 18.03 7.68 -8.41
CA ASP A 82 17.93 9.13 -8.63
C ASP A 82 16.61 9.71 -8.09
N SER A 83 15.53 8.96 -8.16
CA SER A 83 14.17 9.46 -7.87
C SER A 83 13.76 9.31 -6.41
N THR A 84 14.26 8.32 -5.67
CA THR A 84 13.85 8.06 -4.29
C THR A 84 14.22 9.17 -3.31
N GLY A 85 15.32 9.89 -3.58
CA GLY A 85 15.80 10.97 -2.73
C GLY A 85 14.81 12.12 -2.54
N PHE A 86 13.94 12.39 -3.53
CA PHE A 86 12.94 13.46 -3.43
C PHE A 86 11.53 12.96 -3.14
N ILE A 87 11.24 11.68 -3.33
CA ILE A 87 9.90 11.10 -3.09
C ILE A 87 9.74 10.59 -1.66
N PHE A 88 10.75 9.97 -1.07
CA PHE A 88 10.66 9.39 0.27
C PHE A 88 10.35 10.40 1.38
N PRO A 89 10.98 11.58 1.47
CA PRO A 89 10.69 12.53 2.53
C PRO A 89 9.22 12.97 2.57
N PRO A 90 8.58 13.42 1.47
CA PRO A 90 7.16 13.80 1.53
C PRO A 90 6.24 12.62 1.83
N VAL A 91 6.52 11.41 1.32
CA VAL A 91 5.71 10.22 1.61
C VAL A 91 5.85 9.82 3.08
N ALA A 92 7.05 9.88 3.65
CA ALA A 92 7.26 9.60 5.07
C ALA A 92 6.51 10.59 5.97
N GLY A 93 6.47 11.88 5.60
CA GLY A 93 5.70 12.90 6.31
C GLY A 93 4.20 12.64 6.28
N LEU A 94 3.66 12.28 5.12
CA LEU A 94 2.25 11.91 4.97
C LEU A 94 1.89 10.63 5.73
N LEU A 95 2.78 9.64 5.73
CA LEU A 95 2.59 8.40 6.50
C LEU A 95 2.52 8.70 7.99
N ALA A 96 3.41 9.53 8.52
CA ALA A 96 3.38 9.93 9.93
C ALA A 96 2.06 10.60 10.30
N GLN A 97 1.55 11.51 9.46
CA GLN A 97 0.25 12.14 9.67
C GLN A 97 -0.89 11.12 9.67
N PHE A 98 -0.86 10.16 8.75
CA PHE A 98 -1.89 9.13 8.66
C PHE A 98 -1.88 8.19 9.87
N ILE A 99 -0.70 7.79 10.35
CA ILE A 99 -0.58 6.97 11.57
C ILE A 99 -1.16 7.69 12.78
N MET A 100 -0.94 8.99 12.91
CA MET A 100 -1.55 9.80 13.97
C MET A 100 -3.08 9.76 13.92
N THR A 101 -3.69 9.76 12.72
CA THR A 101 -5.14 9.63 12.59
C THR A 101 -5.64 8.24 13.01
N MET A 102 -4.86 7.18 12.86
CA MET A 102 -5.21 5.84 13.33
C MET A 102 -5.14 5.71 14.86
N GLU A 103 -4.32 6.50 15.53
CA GLU A 103 -4.33 6.59 16.99
C GLU A 103 -5.63 7.25 17.50
N GLU A 104 -6.08 8.30 16.82
CA GLU A 104 -7.32 9.00 17.13
C GLU A 104 -8.57 8.17 16.75
N TYR A 105 -8.51 7.49 15.62
CA TYR A 105 -9.60 6.66 15.09
C TYR A 105 -9.13 5.22 14.84
N PRO A 106 -9.05 4.39 15.90
CA PRO A 106 -8.56 3.01 15.76
C PRO A 106 -9.51 2.16 14.92
N PRO A 107 -8.99 1.12 14.23
CA PRO A 107 -9.82 0.23 13.43
C PRO A 107 -10.93 -0.44 14.26
N SER A 108 -12.15 -0.39 13.76
CA SER A 108 -13.33 -0.98 14.42
C SER A 108 -13.56 -2.44 14.05
N GLN A 109 -12.91 -2.93 13.00
CA GLN A 109 -13.04 -4.28 12.47
C GLN A 109 -11.73 -5.05 12.56
N ARG A 110 -11.85 -6.37 12.73
CA ARG A 110 -10.71 -7.27 12.69
C ARG A 110 -10.23 -7.46 11.25
N ALA A 111 -8.93 -7.75 11.11
CA ALA A 111 -8.34 -8.09 9.82
C ALA A 111 -9.00 -9.31 9.19
N GLY A 112 -9.15 -9.29 7.85
CA GLY A 112 -9.84 -10.35 7.11
C GLY A 112 -9.04 -11.61 6.87
N SER A 113 -7.72 -11.58 7.04
CA SER A 113 -6.85 -12.73 6.78
C SER A 113 -7.08 -13.90 7.72
N TRP A 114 -7.10 -15.09 7.15
CA TRP A 114 -7.21 -16.34 7.89
C TRP A 114 -5.84 -16.88 8.29
N ASN A 115 -5.69 -17.23 9.56
CA ASN A 115 -4.56 -18.02 10.07
C ASN A 115 -5.02 -18.89 11.26
N VAL A 116 -4.22 -19.87 11.60
CA VAL A 116 -4.57 -20.83 12.67
C VAL A 116 -4.77 -20.13 14.01
N GLY A 117 -3.95 -19.14 14.32
CA GLY A 117 -4.07 -18.34 15.56
C GLY A 117 -5.39 -17.59 15.65
N LYS A 118 -5.80 -16.93 14.56
CA LYS A 118 -7.11 -16.24 14.50
C LYS A 118 -8.28 -17.21 14.57
N MET A 119 -8.18 -18.37 13.95
CA MET A 119 -9.21 -19.42 14.06
C MET A 119 -9.36 -19.91 15.51
N MET A 120 -8.26 -20.16 16.19
CA MET A 120 -8.27 -20.57 17.60
C MET A 120 -8.89 -19.50 18.50
N GLU A 121 -8.55 -18.25 18.29
CA GLU A 121 -9.13 -17.11 19.03
C GLU A 121 -10.64 -17.01 18.79
N GLN A 122 -11.08 -17.17 17.55
CA GLN A 122 -12.52 -17.17 17.21
C GLN A 122 -13.28 -18.31 17.88
N LEU A 123 -12.69 -19.52 17.93
CA LEU A 123 -13.29 -20.66 18.62
C LEU A 123 -13.41 -20.42 20.15
N GLN A 124 -12.38 -19.83 20.75
CA GLN A 124 -12.39 -19.51 22.18
C GLN A 124 -13.42 -18.43 22.52
N THR A 125 -13.55 -17.39 21.68
CA THR A 125 -14.53 -16.31 21.88
C THR A 125 -15.95 -16.73 21.50
N GLY A 126 -16.11 -17.67 20.56
CA GLY A 126 -17.43 -18.18 20.14
C GLY A 126 -18.10 -19.09 21.17
N HIS A 127 -17.38 -19.64 22.12
CA HIS A 127 -17.91 -20.48 23.21
C HIS A 127 -18.36 -19.68 24.44
N GLY A 128 -18.20 -18.37 24.45
CA GLY A 128 -18.61 -17.47 25.52
C GLY A 128 -19.93 -16.74 25.32
N ARG A 129 -20.74 -17.21 24.39
CA ARG A 129 -22.07 -16.64 24.12
C ARG A 129 -23.17 -17.57 24.55
#